data_bdd23122aec1d37d1ca293d270a16f0b
#
_entry.id   bdd23122aec1d37d1ca293d270a16f0b
#
_cell.length_a   1.000
_cell.length_b   1.000
_cell.length_c   1.000
_cell.angle_alpha   90.00
_cell.angle_beta   90.00
_cell.angle_gamma   90.00
#
_symmetry.space_group_name_H-M   'P 1'
#
loop_
_entity.id
_entity.type
_entity.pdbx_description
1 polymer ?
#
loop_
_entity_poly.entity_id
_entity_poly.type
_entity_poly.pdbx_seq_one_letter_code
_entity_poly.pdbx_strand_id
1 'polypeptide(L)'
;PRQLSETLCSLQPHVDRLAFVFEMKLDLNTLEVTESKVYEAIIHSDRRFNYEEIDQFFQGKLQASNDKEEIIFADLKKLRVVTDMLKAKRIKIGYDFRSSEIEMTIDENSNLVSTHEAEETPSHALIEDCMLLANKAAAAQFDRGIFRIHEPPSQAKIQTLYQELAGVGIN
;
A
#
# COMPACT_ATOMS: atom_id res chain seq x y z
N PRO A 1 -7.67 3.27 22.64
CA PRO A 1 -7.44 2.15 22.59
C PRO A 1 -8.27 1.09 21.93
N ARG A 2 -8.42 -0.07 22.53
CA ARG A 2 -8.99 -1.26 21.90
C ARG A 2 -10.35 -1.02 21.23
N GLN A 3 -11.21 -0.28 21.90
CA GLN A 3 -12.55 0.05 21.43
C GLN A 3 -12.55 0.87 20.11
N LEU A 4 -11.56 1.73 19.91
CA LEU A 4 -11.38 2.47 18.66
C LEU A 4 -10.80 1.57 17.57
N SER A 5 -9.66 0.93 17.84
CA SER A 5 -8.92 0.18 16.82
C SER A 5 -9.60 -1.13 16.40
N GLU A 6 -10.28 -1.83 17.32
CA GLU A 6 -10.87 -3.14 17.04
C GLU A 6 -12.37 -3.09 16.75
N THR A 7 -13.07 -1.99 17.09
CA THR A 7 -14.52 -1.91 16.95
C THR A 7 -14.93 -0.73 16.06
N LEU A 8 -14.77 0.51 16.55
CA LEU A 8 -15.34 1.68 15.87
C LEU A 8 -14.66 2.03 14.56
N CYS A 9 -13.33 1.96 14.50
CA CYS A 9 -12.54 2.30 13.32
C CYS A 9 -12.16 1.09 12.46
N SER A 10 -12.55 -0.13 12.86
CA SER A 10 -12.25 -1.35 12.10
C SER A 10 -13.31 -1.60 11.04
N LEU A 11 -12.88 -1.79 9.80
CA LEU A 11 -13.74 -2.20 8.69
C LEU A 11 -13.95 -3.72 8.72
N GLN A 12 -14.60 -4.20 9.79
CA GLN A 12 -14.86 -5.62 10.00
C GLN A 12 -15.76 -6.18 8.88
N PRO A 13 -15.55 -7.43 8.45
CA PRO A 13 -16.42 -8.09 7.49
C PRO A 13 -17.80 -8.39 8.08
N HIS A 14 -18.80 -8.45 7.20
CA HIS A 14 -20.19 -8.82 7.50
C HIS A 14 -20.93 -7.89 8.48
N VAL A 15 -20.46 -6.65 8.61
CA VAL A 15 -21.06 -5.62 9.47
C VAL A 15 -21.04 -4.29 8.74
N ASP A 16 -22.13 -3.51 8.87
CA ASP A 16 -22.16 -2.16 8.35
C ASP A 16 -21.18 -1.25 9.11
N ARG A 17 -20.38 -0.48 8.37
CA ARG A 17 -19.38 0.45 8.90
C ARG A 17 -19.48 1.80 8.23
N LEU A 18 -19.35 2.85 9.04
CA LEU A 18 -19.16 4.20 8.54
C LEU A 18 -17.75 4.32 7.97
N ALA A 19 -17.64 4.87 6.78
CA ALA A 19 -16.36 5.07 6.10
C ALA A 19 -16.33 6.37 5.31
N PHE A 20 -15.15 6.96 5.18
CA PHE A 20 -14.87 7.92 4.12
C PHE A 20 -14.42 7.17 2.88
N VAL A 21 -15.12 7.43 1.77
CA VAL A 21 -14.83 6.79 0.49
C VAL A 21 -14.14 7.78 -0.43
N PHE A 22 -13.01 7.37 -0.98
CA PHE A 22 -12.33 8.06 -2.07
C PHE A 22 -12.65 7.33 -3.36
N GLU A 23 -13.51 7.91 -4.17
CA GLU A 23 -13.84 7.42 -5.51
C GLU A 23 -12.98 8.15 -6.53
N MET A 24 -12.27 7.41 -7.36
CA MET A 24 -11.35 7.97 -8.34
C MET A 24 -11.57 7.34 -9.72
N LYS A 25 -11.60 8.18 -10.75
CA LYS A 25 -11.53 7.73 -12.14
C LYS A 25 -10.09 7.87 -12.64
N LEU A 26 -9.52 6.76 -13.05
CA LEU A 26 -8.17 6.68 -13.59
C LEU A 26 -8.23 6.52 -15.12
N ASP A 27 -7.52 7.36 -15.85
CA ASP A 27 -7.28 7.14 -17.27
C ASP A 27 -6.14 6.09 -17.40
N LEU A 28 -6.46 4.93 -18.00
CA LEU A 28 -5.50 3.84 -18.14
C LEU A 28 -4.39 4.09 -19.16
N ASN A 29 -4.52 5.09 -20.04
CA ASN A 29 -3.47 5.44 -20.98
C ASN A 29 -2.43 6.36 -20.36
N THR A 30 -2.90 7.35 -19.58
CA THR A 30 -2.02 8.32 -18.92
C THR A 30 -1.66 7.93 -17.50
N LEU A 31 -2.44 7.07 -16.88
CA LEU A 31 -2.37 6.70 -15.45
C LEU A 31 -2.52 7.94 -14.52
N GLU A 32 -3.35 8.88 -14.96
CA GLU A 32 -3.69 10.06 -14.17
C GLU A 32 -5.14 9.96 -13.65
N VAL A 33 -5.34 10.46 -12.44
CA VAL A 33 -6.69 10.58 -11.87
C VAL A 33 -7.39 11.77 -12.53
N THR A 34 -8.44 11.49 -13.30
CA THR A 34 -9.21 12.49 -14.04
C THR A 34 -10.34 13.09 -13.22
N GLU A 35 -10.86 12.35 -12.27
CA GLU A 35 -11.92 12.79 -11.37
C GLU A 35 -11.73 12.11 -10.01
N SER A 36 -11.91 12.85 -8.93
CA SER A 36 -11.92 12.30 -7.58
C SER A 36 -13.06 12.89 -6.76
N LYS A 37 -13.70 12.06 -5.94
CA LYS A 37 -14.75 12.44 -5.01
C LYS A 37 -14.46 11.85 -3.64
N VAL A 38 -14.81 12.62 -2.61
CA VAL A 38 -14.74 12.16 -1.21
C VAL A 38 -16.13 12.32 -0.61
N TYR A 39 -16.63 11.27 0.01
CA TYR A 39 -17.94 11.29 0.65
C TYR A 39 -18.02 10.28 1.80
N GLU A 40 -18.95 10.53 2.71
CA GLU A 40 -19.29 9.61 3.79
C GLU A 40 -20.23 8.53 3.27
N ALA A 41 -19.97 7.28 3.64
CA ALA A 41 -20.82 6.15 3.25
C ALA A 41 -20.92 5.11 4.37
N ILE A 42 -21.94 4.28 4.28
CA ILE A 42 -22.02 3.02 5.02
C ILE A 42 -21.54 1.94 4.06
N ILE A 43 -20.49 1.22 4.45
CA ILE A 43 -19.97 0.09 3.70
C ILE A 43 -20.28 -1.21 4.41
N HIS A 44 -20.44 -2.27 3.64
CA HIS A 44 -20.56 -3.65 4.12
C HIS A 44 -19.50 -4.49 3.44
N SER A 45 -18.50 -4.95 4.19
CA SER A 45 -17.42 -5.77 3.64
C SER A 45 -17.85 -7.23 3.56
N ASP A 46 -17.80 -7.81 2.37
CA ASP A 46 -18.17 -9.21 2.14
C ASP A 46 -17.13 -10.20 2.67
N ARG A 47 -15.84 -9.81 2.66
CA ARG A 47 -14.76 -10.66 3.12
C ARG A 47 -13.52 -9.86 3.51
N ARG A 48 -12.81 -10.35 4.51
CA ARG A 48 -11.47 -9.91 4.88
C ARG A 48 -10.45 -10.95 4.39
N PHE A 49 -9.48 -10.50 3.63
CA PHE A 49 -8.32 -11.29 3.21
C PHE A 49 -7.09 -10.89 4.01
N ASN A 50 -6.14 -11.81 4.14
CA ASN A 50 -4.77 -11.49 4.52
C ASN A 50 -3.86 -11.47 3.27
N TYR A 51 -2.65 -10.96 3.40
CA TYR A 51 -1.72 -10.83 2.28
C TYR A 51 -1.33 -12.19 1.70
N GLU A 52 -1.11 -13.18 2.56
CA GLU A 52 -0.71 -14.53 2.15
C GLU A 52 -1.78 -15.20 1.29
N GLU A 53 -3.06 -15.10 1.63
CA GLU A 53 -4.16 -15.62 0.83
C GLU A 53 -4.17 -15.00 -0.58
N ILE A 54 -3.97 -13.69 -0.68
CA ILE A 54 -3.97 -12.99 -1.96
C ILE A 54 -2.73 -13.34 -2.77
N ASP A 55 -1.57 -13.50 -2.15
CA ASP A 55 -0.36 -13.94 -2.83
C ASP A 55 -0.48 -15.38 -3.34
N GLN A 56 -1.08 -16.30 -2.56
CA GLN A 56 -1.41 -17.65 -3.01
C GLN A 56 -2.38 -17.64 -4.20
N PHE A 57 -3.37 -16.74 -4.17
CA PHE A 57 -4.27 -16.55 -5.30
C PHE A 57 -3.51 -16.04 -6.55
N PHE A 58 -2.64 -15.05 -6.43
CA PHE A 58 -1.84 -14.56 -7.54
C PHE A 58 -0.86 -15.58 -8.11
N GLN A 59 -0.44 -16.53 -7.28
CA GLN A 59 0.39 -17.67 -7.68
C GLN A 59 -0.42 -18.84 -8.27
N GLY A 60 -1.75 -18.74 -8.30
CA GLY A 60 -2.65 -19.80 -8.78
C GLY A 60 -2.81 -20.99 -7.81
N LYS A 61 -2.38 -20.84 -6.57
CA LYS A 61 -2.47 -21.87 -5.52
C LYS A 61 -3.80 -21.82 -4.75
N LEU A 62 -4.49 -20.68 -4.76
CA LEU A 62 -5.79 -20.48 -4.15
C LEU A 62 -6.83 -20.24 -5.25
N GLN A 63 -7.98 -20.90 -5.14
CA GLN A 63 -9.13 -20.72 -6.03
C GLN A 63 -10.32 -20.18 -5.25
N ALA A 64 -11.26 -19.56 -5.96
CA ALA A 64 -12.51 -19.10 -5.38
C ALA A 64 -13.33 -20.31 -4.87
N SER A 65 -13.94 -20.17 -3.71
CA SER A 65 -14.78 -21.19 -3.08
C SER A 65 -16.28 -21.02 -3.41
N ASN A 66 -16.64 -19.90 -4.01
CA ASN A 66 -18.02 -19.58 -4.41
C ASN A 66 -18.04 -18.45 -5.45
N ASP A 67 -19.20 -18.23 -6.07
CA ASP A 67 -19.42 -17.24 -7.15
C ASP A 67 -19.05 -15.80 -6.72
N LYS A 68 -19.30 -15.43 -5.46
CA LYS A 68 -18.93 -14.10 -4.96
C LYS A 68 -17.40 -13.91 -4.92
N GLU A 69 -16.67 -14.93 -4.48
CA GLU A 69 -15.21 -14.89 -4.49
C GLU A 69 -14.64 -14.89 -5.90
N GLU A 70 -15.28 -15.54 -6.86
CA GLU A 70 -14.89 -15.46 -8.27
C GLU A 70 -14.92 -14.02 -8.78
N ILE A 71 -15.99 -13.28 -8.46
CA ILE A 71 -16.11 -11.86 -8.82
C ILE A 71 -15.01 -11.04 -8.15
N ILE A 72 -14.81 -11.21 -6.85
CA ILE A 72 -13.78 -10.49 -6.08
C ILE A 72 -12.39 -10.77 -6.66
N PHE A 73 -12.07 -12.03 -6.93
CA PHE A 73 -10.78 -12.42 -7.50
C PHE A 73 -10.58 -11.90 -8.93
N ALA A 74 -11.65 -11.83 -9.74
CA ALA A 74 -11.59 -11.22 -11.06
C ALA A 74 -11.25 -9.71 -10.96
N ASP A 75 -11.85 -9.01 -10.01
CA ASP A 75 -11.59 -7.59 -9.78
C ASP A 75 -10.19 -7.35 -9.18
N LEU A 76 -9.72 -8.21 -8.28
CA LEU A 76 -8.35 -8.17 -7.76
C LEU A 76 -7.30 -8.35 -8.88
N LYS A 77 -7.54 -9.22 -9.85
CA LYS A 77 -6.65 -9.35 -11.03
C LYS A 77 -6.58 -8.07 -11.84
N LYS A 78 -7.73 -7.43 -12.09
CA LYS A 78 -7.79 -6.14 -12.80
C LYS A 78 -7.05 -5.05 -12.01
N LEU A 79 -7.32 -4.98 -10.71
CA LEU A 79 -6.68 -4.01 -9.82
C LEU A 79 -5.16 -4.20 -9.80
N ARG A 80 -4.67 -5.43 -9.74
CA ARG A 80 -3.24 -5.73 -9.81
C ARG A 80 -2.61 -5.21 -11.11
N VAL A 81 -3.24 -5.44 -12.26
CA VAL A 81 -2.72 -4.89 -13.54
C VAL A 81 -2.58 -3.38 -13.48
N VAL A 82 -3.57 -2.69 -12.92
CA VAL A 82 -3.55 -1.23 -12.78
C VAL A 82 -2.44 -0.78 -11.83
N THR A 83 -2.29 -1.42 -10.67
CA THR A 83 -1.26 -1.06 -9.70
C THR A 83 0.15 -1.38 -10.21
N ASP A 84 0.35 -2.48 -10.92
CA ASP A 84 1.63 -2.79 -11.59
C ASP A 84 2.01 -1.70 -12.61
N MET A 85 1.05 -1.16 -13.37
CA MET A 85 1.27 -0.05 -14.29
C MET A 85 1.62 1.25 -13.56
N LEU A 86 0.95 1.54 -12.43
CA LEU A 86 1.24 2.70 -11.59
C LEU A 86 2.63 2.60 -10.97
N LYS A 87 3.01 1.44 -10.44
CA LYS A 87 4.35 1.18 -9.91
C LYS A 87 5.41 1.38 -11.02
N ALA A 88 5.19 0.82 -12.19
CA ALA A 88 6.10 0.99 -13.32
C ALA A 88 6.26 2.46 -13.75
N LYS A 89 5.18 3.26 -13.73
CA LYS A 89 5.25 4.70 -13.97
C LYS A 89 6.05 5.41 -12.89
N ARG A 90 5.80 5.10 -11.61
CA ARG A 90 6.48 5.71 -10.45
C ARG A 90 7.99 5.47 -10.48
N ILE A 91 8.40 4.24 -10.76
CA ILE A 91 9.82 3.84 -10.81
C ILE A 91 10.57 4.56 -11.95
N LYS A 92 9.91 4.89 -13.07
CA LYS A 92 10.54 5.65 -14.16
C LYS A 92 10.92 7.08 -13.79
N ILE A 93 10.24 7.66 -12.81
CA ILE A 93 10.42 9.07 -12.40
C ILE A 93 11.23 9.17 -11.11
N GLY A 94 11.21 8.13 -10.28
CA GLY A 94 11.81 8.10 -8.96
C GLY A 94 12.75 6.91 -8.76
N TYR A 95 13.23 6.78 -7.55
CA TYR A 95 14.04 5.65 -7.11
C TYR A 95 13.24 4.78 -6.18
N ASP A 96 13.34 3.47 -6.36
CA ASP A 96 12.83 2.47 -5.43
C ASP A 96 13.98 2.10 -4.47
N PHE A 97 13.96 2.68 -3.27
CA PHE A 97 14.91 2.31 -2.23
C PHE A 97 14.42 1.00 -1.61
N ARG A 98 15.04 -0.08 -1.99
CA ARG A 98 14.82 -1.36 -1.31
C ARG A 98 15.42 -1.28 0.09
N SER A 99 14.58 -1.04 1.09
CA SER A 99 14.96 -1.24 2.48
C SER A 99 14.61 -2.68 2.85
N SER A 100 15.59 -3.46 3.27
CA SER A 100 15.30 -4.73 3.89
C SER A 100 14.80 -4.48 5.30
N GLU A 101 13.55 -4.82 5.57
CA GLU A 101 13.02 -4.88 6.93
C GLU A 101 13.28 -6.28 7.48
N ILE A 102 13.74 -6.34 8.72
CA ILE A 102 13.96 -7.61 9.41
C ILE A 102 12.72 -7.89 10.27
N GLU A 103 12.00 -8.94 9.93
CA GLU A 103 10.95 -9.48 10.77
C GLU A 103 11.53 -10.43 11.82
N MET A 104 11.08 -10.25 13.06
CA MET A 104 11.49 -11.04 14.21
C MET A 104 10.34 -11.87 14.71
N THR A 105 10.54 -13.17 14.80
CA THR A 105 9.59 -14.06 15.46
C THR A 105 9.97 -14.21 16.92
N ILE A 106 9.02 -13.94 17.81
CA ILE A 106 9.21 -13.96 19.26
C ILE A 106 8.30 -15.04 19.84
N ASP A 107 8.83 -15.83 20.79
CA ASP A 107 8.03 -16.84 21.52
C ASP A 107 7.16 -16.21 22.63
N GLU A 108 6.36 -17.03 23.29
CA GLU A 108 5.48 -16.60 24.38
C GLU A 108 6.25 -16.01 25.60
N ASN A 109 7.54 -16.30 25.72
CA ASN A 109 8.42 -15.80 26.77
C ASN A 109 9.22 -14.55 26.33
N SER A 110 8.87 -13.95 25.17
CA SER A 110 9.57 -12.82 24.58
C SER A 110 11.02 -13.08 24.14
N ASN A 111 11.39 -14.35 23.91
CA ASN A 111 12.69 -14.67 23.33
C ASN A 111 12.63 -14.64 21.80
N LEU A 112 13.71 -14.16 21.19
CA LEU A 112 13.84 -14.17 19.72
C LEU A 112 14.02 -15.62 19.24
N VAL A 113 13.11 -16.09 18.41
CA VAL A 113 13.13 -17.44 17.83
C VAL A 113 13.84 -17.45 16.48
N SER A 114 13.50 -16.49 15.62
CA SER A 114 14.09 -16.36 14.29
C SER A 114 14.02 -14.93 13.77
N THR A 115 14.89 -14.63 12.82
CA THR A 115 14.86 -13.40 12.04
C THR A 115 14.82 -13.79 10.56
N HIS A 116 14.02 -13.09 9.77
CA HIS A 116 14.02 -13.20 8.32
C HIS A 116 13.83 -11.82 7.70
N GLU A 117 14.29 -11.68 6.48
CA GLU A 117 14.07 -10.46 5.72
C GLU A 117 12.62 -10.44 5.22
N ALA A 118 11.89 -9.35 5.49
CA ALA A 118 10.55 -9.19 5.00
C ALA A 118 10.57 -9.01 3.48
N GLU A 119 9.91 -9.92 2.78
CA GLU A 119 9.77 -9.80 1.33
C GLU A 119 8.57 -8.92 0.97
N GLU A 120 8.80 -7.91 0.13
CA GLU A 120 7.70 -7.17 -0.49
C GLU A 120 6.98 -8.08 -1.47
N THR A 121 5.78 -8.50 -1.12
CA THR A 121 4.97 -9.38 -1.97
C THR A 121 4.06 -8.59 -2.91
N PRO A 122 3.53 -9.22 -3.99
CA PRO A 122 2.61 -8.55 -4.91
C PRO A 122 1.36 -7.98 -4.24
N SER A 123 0.86 -8.61 -3.18
CA SER A 123 -0.30 -8.12 -2.44
C SER A 123 0.02 -6.86 -1.62
N HIS A 124 1.21 -6.77 -1.02
CA HIS A 124 1.68 -5.55 -0.34
C HIS A 124 1.85 -4.39 -1.33
N ALA A 125 2.50 -4.63 -2.47
CA ALA A 125 2.67 -3.63 -3.52
C ALA A 125 1.33 -3.10 -4.05
N LEU A 126 0.33 -3.97 -4.24
CA LEU A 126 -1.02 -3.58 -4.67
C LEU A 126 -1.64 -2.59 -3.68
N ILE A 127 -1.59 -2.88 -2.38
CA ILE A 127 -2.15 -2.00 -1.35
C ILE A 127 -1.36 -0.70 -1.26
N GLU A 128 -0.03 -0.74 -1.34
CA GLU A 128 0.82 0.46 -1.35
C GLU A 128 0.41 1.43 -2.45
N ASP A 129 0.27 0.96 -3.69
CA ASP A 129 -0.09 1.82 -4.82
C ASP A 129 -1.52 2.36 -4.71
N CYS A 130 -2.47 1.58 -4.17
CA CYS A 130 -3.81 2.06 -3.83
C CYS A 130 -3.76 3.16 -2.75
N MET A 131 -2.97 2.98 -1.70
CA MET A 131 -2.78 3.98 -0.65
C MET A 131 -2.14 5.27 -1.19
N LEU A 132 -1.15 5.17 -2.05
CA LEU A 132 -0.51 6.33 -2.68
C LEU A 132 -1.50 7.13 -3.52
N LEU A 133 -2.38 6.47 -4.29
CA LEU A 133 -3.45 7.15 -5.02
C LEU A 133 -4.42 7.85 -4.09
N ALA A 134 -4.91 7.16 -3.07
CA ALA A 134 -5.85 7.72 -2.10
C ALA A 134 -5.25 8.91 -1.36
N ASN A 135 -3.99 8.81 -0.91
CA ASN A 135 -3.29 9.90 -0.22
C ASN A 135 -3.11 11.13 -1.12
N LYS A 136 -2.76 10.95 -2.39
CA LYS A 136 -2.66 12.06 -3.35
C LYS A 136 -4.02 12.70 -3.62
N ALA A 137 -5.06 11.90 -3.81
CA ALA A 137 -6.41 12.40 -4.02
C ALA A 137 -6.92 13.14 -2.78
N ALA A 138 -6.66 12.64 -1.58
CA ALA A 138 -7.00 13.31 -0.33
C ALA A 138 -6.27 14.66 -0.20
N ALA A 139 -4.97 14.69 -0.45
CA ALA A 139 -4.18 15.92 -0.38
C ALA A 139 -4.68 16.99 -1.37
N ALA A 140 -5.14 16.59 -2.55
CA ALA A 140 -5.66 17.49 -3.57
C ALA A 140 -7.04 18.10 -3.23
N GLN A 141 -7.76 17.56 -2.24
CA GLN A 141 -9.07 18.09 -1.83
C GLN A 141 -8.99 19.32 -0.91
N PHE A 142 -7.82 19.62 -0.35
CA PHE A 142 -7.68 20.64 0.67
C PHE A 142 -6.63 21.67 0.29
N ASP A 143 -7.01 22.95 0.25
CA ASP A 143 -6.09 24.07 0.07
C ASP A 143 -5.24 24.35 1.33
N ARG A 144 -5.75 23.97 2.50
CA ARG A 144 -5.10 24.14 3.80
C ARG A 144 -5.27 22.89 4.65
N GLY A 145 -4.17 22.41 5.24
CA GLY A 145 -4.17 21.23 6.08
C GLY A 145 -2.78 20.92 6.62
N ILE A 146 -2.69 19.83 7.37
CA ILE A 146 -1.40 19.28 7.81
C ILE A 146 -1.01 18.21 6.80
N PHE A 147 0.07 18.47 6.04
CA PHE A 147 0.59 17.56 5.04
C PHE A 147 1.95 17.01 5.49
N ARG A 148 2.18 15.73 5.24
CA ARG A 148 3.51 15.16 5.38
C ARG A 148 4.32 15.51 4.13
N ILE A 149 5.37 16.29 4.31
CA ILE A 149 6.28 16.67 3.23
C ILE A 149 7.67 16.08 3.47
N HIS A 150 8.40 15.87 2.39
CA HIS A 150 9.81 15.52 2.41
C HIS A 150 10.58 16.62 1.66
N GLU A 151 11.35 17.38 2.40
CA GLU A 151 12.22 18.39 1.82
C GLU A 151 13.43 17.73 1.13
N PRO A 152 13.96 18.34 0.06
CA PRO A 152 15.21 17.88 -0.53
C PRO A 152 16.34 17.93 0.52
N PRO A 153 17.32 17.01 0.43
CA PRO A 153 18.45 17.01 1.36
C PRO A 153 19.22 18.32 1.27
N SER A 154 19.72 18.81 2.41
CA SER A 154 20.59 19.98 2.43
C SER A 154 21.89 19.71 1.67
N GLN A 155 22.50 20.77 1.12
CA GLN A 155 23.79 20.63 0.40
C GLN A 155 24.88 19.99 1.25
N ALA A 156 24.89 20.26 2.56
CA ALA A 156 25.83 19.63 3.48
C ALA A 156 25.67 18.11 3.54
N LYS A 157 24.41 17.60 3.60
CA LYS A 157 24.15 16.16 3.58
C LYS A 157 24.56 15.53 2.24
N ILE A 158 24.34 16.22 1.13
CA ILE A 158 24.77 15.76 -0.19
C ILE A 158 26.30 15.68 -0.27
N GLN A 159 27.01 16.70 0.22
CA GLN A 159 28.46 16.68 0.27
C GLN A 159 29.04 15.55 1.15
N THR A 160 28.43 15.34 2.31
CA THR A 160 28.80 14.20 3.18
C THR A 160 28.63 12.87 2.46
N LEU A 161 27.49 12.67 1.78
CA LEU A 161 27.24 11.47 0.99
C LEU A 161 28.30 11.25 -0.11
N TYR A 162 28.67 12.32 -0.85
CA TYR A 162 29.72 12.20 -1.87
C TYR A 162 31.09 11.85 -1.27
N GLN A 163 31.41 12.40 -0.08
CA GLN A 163 32.66 12.04 0.61
C GLN A 163 32.65 10.58 1.05
N GLU A 164 31.53 10.07 1.58
CA GLU A 164 31.39 8.67 1.97
C GLU A 164 31.48 7.73 0.76
N LEU A 165 30.81 8.05 -0.35
CA LEU A 165 30.89 7.28 -1.59
C LEU A 165 32.32 7.26 -2.16
N ALA A 166 33.00 8.40 -2.19
CA ALA A 166 34.40 8.47 -2.61
C ALA A 166 35.32 7.62 -1.71
N GLY A 167 35.02 7.58 -0.40
CA GLY A 167 35.76 6.75 0.57
C GLY A 167 35.66 5.23 0.30
N VAL A 168 34.60 4.78 -0.35
CA VAL A 168 34.38 3.39 -0.78
C VAL A 168 34.67 3.17 -2.28
N GLY A 169 35.26 4.16 -2.96
CA GLY A 169 35.70 4.05 -4.35
C GLY A 169 34.58 4.23 -5.41
N ILE A 170 33.45 4.79 -5.01
CA ILE A 170 32.35 5.15 -5.92
C ILE A 170 32.48 6.64 -6.27
N ASN A 171 32.69 6.94 -7.55
CA ASN A 171 32.82 8.32 -8.08
C ASN A 171 31.59 8.74 -8.87
#